data_81e51c1f628e6097777314300457d16c
#
_entry.id   81e51c1f628e6097777314300457d16c
#
_cell.length_a   1.000
_cell.length_b   1.000
_cell.length_c   1.000
_cell.angle_alpha   90.00
_cell.angle_beta   90.00
_cell.angle_gamma   90.00
#
_symmetry.space_group_name_H-M   'P 1'
#
loop_
_entity.id
_entity.type
_entity.pdbx_description
1 polymer ?
#
loop_
_entity_poly.entity_id
_entity_poly.type
_entity_poly.pdbx_seq_one_letter_code
_entity_poly.pdbx_strand_id
1 'polypeptide(L)'
;WVYLPDTLPPERRTVIGPGAVMVRYVGIFREPAFLSHACVGAFTSACLFAYLAATPQIFIGEYGWHTAAYAALFGVNSIAYIAYNQLNPGLVNRFGIGPVISIAAGVQLLACLGLAALALHPLGALPIAAGLLLCEAGFGLLTPCSMVGALSRHQAHAGSASALLGTMQYTGGAIAGLSVGMLADGTARPMAFAMLGCAVAVLLAASLRPRLSFAPAK
;
A
#
# COMPACT_ATOMS: atom_id res chain seq x y z
N TRP A 1 -27.56 13.79 1.72
CA TRP A 1 -28.35 13.89 0.48
C TRP A 1 -28.97 15.28 0.27
N VAL A 2 -29.31 16.03 1.31
CA VAL A 2 -29.97 17.32 1.21
C VAL A 2 -29.01 18.47 0.82
N TYR A 3 -27.71 18.33 1.12
CA TYR A 3 -26.71 19.40 0.92
C TYR A 3 -25.69 19.13 -0.18
N LEU A 4 -25.68 17.93 -0.76
CA LEU A 4 -24.78 17.58 -1.86
C LEU A 4 -25.59 17.39 -3.14
N PRO A 5 -25.66 18.40 -4.03
CA PRO A 5 -26.28 18.23 -5.33
C PRO A 5 -25.50 17.18 -6.12
N ASP A 6 -26.24 16.32 -6.80
CA ASP A 6 -25.67 15.30 -7.67
C ASP A 6 -24.97 15.98 -8.84
N THR A 7 -23.65 15.82 -8.92
CA THR A 7 -22.84 16.49 -9.95
C THR A 7 -22.89 15.79 -11.30
N LEU A 8 -23.48 14.58 -11.38
CA LEU A 8 -23.62 13.86 -12.63
C LEU A 8 -24.92 14.24 -13.34
N PRO A 9 -24.87 14.82 -14.56
CA PRO A 9 -26.07 15.16 -15.34
C PRO A 9 -26.99 13.93 -15.54
N PRO A 10 -28.30 14.09 -15.48
CA PRO A 10 -29.28 12.99 -15.62
C PRO A 10 -29.06 12.12 -16.86
N GLU A 11 -28.63 12.72 -17.97
CA GLU A 11 -28.39 12.06 -19.26
C GLU A 11 -27.21 11.08 -19.23
N ARG A 12 -26.28 11.24 -18.26
CA ARG A 12 -25.11 10.38 -18.08
C ARG A 12 -25.31 9.32 -17.00
N ARG A 13 -26.48 9.30 -16.35
CA ARG A 13 -26.81 8.28 -15.33
C ARG A 13 -27.26 7.00 -16.03
N THR A 14 -26.39 6.01 -16.04
CA THR A 14 -26.75 4.67 -16.52
C THR A 14 -27.17 3.79 -15.35
N VAL A 15 -28.42 3.33 -15.36
CA VAL A 15 -28.88 2.28 -14.43
C VAL A 15 -28.34 0.95 -14.95
N ILE A 16 -27.37 0.40 -14.22
CA ILE A 16 -26.71 -0.85 -14.60
C ILE A 16 -27.22 -1.96 -13.70
N GLY A 17 -27.75 -3.03 -14.29
CA GLY A 17 -28.17 -4.21 -13.54
C GLY A 17 -26.97 -4.95 -12.88
N PRO A 18 -27.22 -5.72 -11.80
CA PRO A 18 -26.15 -6.40 -11.05
C PRO A 18 -25.24 -7.29 -11.91
N GLY A 19 -25.80 -7.98 -12.91
CA GLY A 19 -25.04 -8.81 -13.85
C GLY A 19 -24.05 -8.01 -14.71
N ALA A 20 -24.44 -6.83 -15.19
CA ALA A 20 -23.56 -5.97 -15.97
C ALA A 20 -22.43 -5.36 -15.10
N VAL A 21 -22.70 -5.10 -13.82
CA VAL A 21 -21.66 -4.70 -12.85
C VAL A 21 -20.62 -5.80 -12.67
N MET A 22 -21.07 -7.05 -12.53
CA MET A 22 -20.16 -8.20 -12.37
C MET A 22 -19.29 -8.41 -13.61
N VAL A 23 -19.87 -8.35 -14.79
CA VAL A 23 -19.13 -8.45 -16.07
C VAL A 23 -18.07 -7.34 -16.16
N ARG A 24 -18.41 -6.13 -15.74
CA ARG A 24 -17.49 -4.99 -15.70
C ARG A 24 -16.32 -5.25 -14.72
N TYR A 25 -16.59 -5.72 -13.50
CA TYR A 25 -15.55 -6.06 -12.53
C TYR A 25 -14.61 -7.15 -13.06
N VAL A 26 -15.13 -8.20 -13.68
CA VAL A 26 -14.32 -9.24 -14.29
C VAL A 26 -13.48 -8.68 -15.44
N GLY A 27 -14.03 -7.79 -16.27
CA GLY A 27 -13.30 -7.12 -17.35
C GLY A 27 -12.12 -6.29 -16.82
N ILE A 28 -12.36 -5.45 -15.81
CA ILE A 28 -11.31 -4.63 -15.17
C ILE A 28 -10.25 -5.52 -14.51
N PHE A 29 -10.66 -6.56 -13.78
CA PHE A 29 -9.75 -7.47 -13.09
C PHE A 29 -8.84 -8.25 -14.04
N ARG A 30 -9.33 -8.56 -15.25
CA ARG A 30 -8.55 -9.28 -16.28
C ARG A 30 -7.57 -8.39 -17.04
N GLU A 31 -7.63 -7.06 -16.88
CA GLU A 31 -6.70 -6.16 -17.55
C GLU A 31 -5.33 -6.18 -16.85
N PRO A 32 -4.25 -6.59 -17.55
CA PRO A 32 -2.93 -6.73 -16.94
C PRO A 32 -2.39 -5.42 -16.35
N ALA A 33 -2.71 -4.28 -16.97
CA ALA A 33 -2.30 -2.97 -16.48
C ALA A 33 -2.98 -2.62 -15.16
N PHE A 34 -4.28 -2.86 -15.03
CA PHE A 34 -5.01 -2.70 -13.77
C PHE A 34 -4.46 -3.66 -12.71
N LEU A 35 -4.43 -4.95 -13.04
CA LEU A 35 -4.07 -5.99 -12.09
C LEU A 35 -2.67 -5.80 -11.50
N SER A 36 -1.68 -5.46 -12.34
CA SER A 36 -0.31 -5.24 -11.85
C SER A 36 -0.20 -4.07 -10.88
N HIS A 37 -0.86 -2.93 -11.17
CA HIS A 37 -0.88 -1.79 -10.25
C HIS A 37 -1.72 -2.07 -9.00
N ALA A 38 -2.85 -2.76 -9.14
CA ALA A 38 -3.70 -3.17 -8.03
C ALA A 38 -2.97 -4.14 -7.09
N CYS A 39 -2.18 -5.08 -7.62
CA CYS A 39 -1.33 -5.96 -6.83
C CYS A 39 -0.23 -5.18 -6.08
N VAL A 40 0.42 -4.20 -6.73
CA VAL A 40 1.36 -3.30 -6.01
C VAL A 40 0.67 -2.65 -4.82
N GLY A 41 -0.53 -2.08 -5.02
CA GLY A 41 -1.30 -1.45 -3.95
C GLY A 41 -1.75 -2.42 -2.87
N ALA A 42 -2.24 -3.62 -3.25
CA ALA A 42 -2.70 -4.64 -2.33
C ALA A 42 -1.57 -5.17 -1.43
N PHE A 43 -0.40 -5.49 -1.99
CA PHE A 43 0.74 -5.96 -1.21
C PHE A 43 1.40 -4.83 -0.39
N THR A 44 1.38 -3.58 -0.87
CA THR A 44 1.80 -2.42 -0.06
C THR A 44 0.88 -2.25 1.15
N SER A 45 -0.45 -2.34 0.96
CA SER A 45 -1.43 -2.30 2.05
C SER A 45 -1.27 -3.49 2.99
N ALA A 46 -1.03 -4.69 2.48
CA ALA A 46 -0.77 -5.89 3.29
C ALA A 46 0.45 -5.68 4.19
N CYS A 47 1.53 -5.12 3.66
CA CYS A 47 2.73 -4.77 4.42
C CYS A 47 2.44 -3.74 5.53
N LEU A 48 1.69 -2.68 5.21
CA LEU A 48 1.27 -1.66 6.17
C LEU A 48 0.38 -2.25 7.29
N PHE A 49 -0.58 -3.09 6.95
CA PHE A 49 -1.46 -3.71 7.97
C PHE A 49 -0.74 -4.74 8.84
N ALA A 50 0.27 -5.45 8.30
CA ALA A 50 1.14 -6.30 9.10
C ALA A 50 1.89 -5.48 10.17
N TYR A 51 2.42 -4.31 9.78
CA TYR A 51 3.02 -3.33 10.69
C TYR A 51 2.01 -2.84 11.74
N LEU A 52 0.83 -2.37 11.31
CA LEU A 52 -0.18 -1.81 12.23
C LEU A 52 -0.67 -2.84 13.25
N ALA A 53 -0.84 -4.09 12.84
CA ALA A 53 -1.35 -5.16 13.71
C ALA A 53 -0.36 -5.56 14.81
N ALA A 54 0.94 -5.55 14.54
CA ALA A 54 1.94 -6.11 15.43
C ALA A 54 2.63 -5.09 16.34
N THR A 55 2.78 -3.85 15.89
CA THR A 55 3.61 -2.86 16.60
C THR A 55 3.18 -2.55 18.03
N PRO A 56 1.88 -2.49 18.40
CA PRO A 56 1.51 -2.27 19.79
C PRO A 56 2.03 -3.38 20.72
N GLN A 57 1.91 -4.64 20.29
CA GLN A 57 2.39 -5.77 21.06
C GLN A 57 3.92 -5.80 21.17
N ILE A 58 4.64 -5.43 20.13
CA ILE A 58 6.10 -5.38 20.13
C ILE A 58 6.60 -4.25 21.03
N PHE A 59 6.15 -3.01 20.83
CA PHE A 59 6.71 -1.88 21.58
C PHE A 59 6.21 -1.81 23.01
N ILE A 60 4.92 -2.05 23.26
CA ILE A 60 4.34 -2.00 24.61
C ILE A 60 4.53 -3.34 25.32
N GLY A 61 4.25 -4.47 24.64
CA GLY A 61 4.30 -5.80 25.26
C GLY A 61 5.73 -6.32 25.45
N GLU A 62 6.54 -6.38 24.38
CA GLU A 62 7.90 -6.96 24.42
C GLU A 62 8.92 -5.98 24.99
N TYR A 63 8.94 -4.72 24.50
CA TYR A 63 9.93 -3.71 24.92
C TYR A 63 9.50 -2.86 26.12
N GLY A 64 8.26 -3.04 26.63
CA GLY A 64 7.80 -2.33 27.83
C GLY A 64 7.65 -0.81 27.68
N TRP A 65 7.47 -0.30 26.47
CA TRP A 65 7.29 1.13 26.25
C TRP A 65 5.96 1.62 26.85
N HIS A 66 5.97 2.81 27.43
CA HIS A 66 4.73 3.48 27.80
C HIS A 66 3.89 3.77 26.54
N THR A 67 2.57 3.70 26.69
CA THR A 67 1.61 3.98 25.61
C THR A 67 1.87 5.35 24.94
N ALA A 68 2.27 6.37 25.74
CA ALA A 68 2.60 7.68 25.21
C ALA A 68 3.84 7.68 24.30
N ALA A 69 4.87 6.89 24.64
CA ALA A 69 6.07 6.76 23.81
C ALA A 69 5.76 6.02 22.48
N TYR A 70 4.96 4.97 22.57
CA TYR A 70 4.47 4.28 21.36
C TYR A 70 3.60 5.21 20.49
N ALA A 71 2.70 5.99 21.08
CA ALA A 71 1.89 6.96 20.34
C ALA A 71 2.76 8.01 19.63
N ALA A 72 3.84 8.47 20.26
CA ALA A 72 4.80 9.40 19.66
C ALA A 72 5.52 8.75 18.46
N LEU A 73 5.99 7.49 18.59
CA LEU A 73 6.57 6.72 17.48
C LEU A 73 5.59 6.61 16.31
N PHE A 74 4.34 6.22 16.60
CA PHE A 74 3.30 6.10 15.59
C PHE A 74 3.03 7.44 14.89
N GLY A 75 3.02 8.55 15.64
CA GLY A 75 2.90 9.90 15.11
C GLY A 75 4.05 10.26 14.16
N VAL A 76 5.30 9.96 14.53
CA VAL A 76 6.49 10.19 13.68
C VAL A 76 6.39 9.38 12.39
N ASN A 77 6.03 8.11 12.47
CA ASN A 77 5.83 7.27 11.29
C ASN A 77 4.72 7.80 10.38
N SER A 78 3.59 8.24 10.96
CA SER A 78 2.48 8.84 10.20
C SER A 78 2.90 10.13 9.49
N ILE A 79 3.68 10.99 10.13
CA ILE A 79 4.24 12.21 9.52
C ILE A 79 5.16 11.84 8.35
N ALA A 80 6.04 10.84 8.53
CA ALA A 80 6.92 10.37 7.47
C ALA A 80 6.11 9.82 6.27
N TYR A 81 5.10 8.99 6.53
CA TYR A 81 4.19 8.49 5.50
C TYR A 81 3.55 9.63 4.70
N ILE A 82 2.98 10.62 5.39
CA ILE A 82 2.36 11.80 4.77
C ILE A 82 3.40 12.59 3.96
N ALA A 83 4.59 12.81 4.49
CA ALA A 83 5.66 13.53 3.79
C ALA A 83 6.05 12.84 2.47
N TYR A 84 6.26 11.52 2.49
CA TYR A 84 6.55 10.76 1.27
C TYR A 84 5.38 10.76 0.27
N ASN A 85 4.15 10.71 0.78
CA ASN A 85 2.95 10.81 -0.06
C ASN A 85 2.86 12.18 -0.76
N GLN A 86 3.20 13.27 -0.07
CA GLN A 86 3.23 14.63 -0.63
C GLN A 86 4.38 14.85 -1.62
N LEU A 87 5.50 14.15 -1.45
CA LEU A 87 6.61 14.20 -2.41
C LEU A 87 6.30 13.45 -3.72
N ASN A 88 5.37 12.50 -3.68
CA ASN A 88 5.06 11.62 -4.80
C ASN A 88 4.69 12.36 -6.10
N PRO A 89 3.79 13.38 -6.12
CA PRO A 89 3.44 14.08 -7.36
C PRO A 89 4.64 14.74 -8.02
N GLY A 90 5.54 15.34 -7.24
CA GLY A 90 6.77 15.94 -7.75
C GLY A 90 7.70 14.91 -8.40
N LEU A 91 7.87 13.75 -7.78
CA LEU A 91 8.68 12.67 -8.30
C LEU A 91 8.07 12.06 -9.57
N VAL A 92 6.76 11.83 -9.58
CA VAL A 92 6.05 11.29 -10.74
C VAL A 92 6.08 12.26 -11.93
N ASN A 93 5.92 13.56 -11.68
CA ASN A 93 6.03 14.59 -12.75
C ASN A 93 7.43 14.66 -13.34
N ARG A 94 8.48 14.44 -12.54
CA ARG A 94 9.87 14.54 -12.99
C ARG A 94 10.37 13.25 -13.65
N PHE A 95 10.06 12.10 -13.10
CA PHE A 95 10.65 10.81 -13.50
C PHE A 95 9.65 9.86 -14.16
N GLY A 96 8.36 10.17 -14.10
CA GLY A 96 7.28 9.27 -14.53
C GLY A 96 6.92 8.22 -13.47
N ILE A 97 5.70 7.68 -13.58
CA ILE A 97 5.13 6.73 -12.60
C ILE A 97 5.91 5.39 -12.55
N GLY A 98 6.39 4.91 -13.72
CA GLY A 98 7.09 3.64 -13.83
C GLY A 98 8.38 3.57 -13.00
N PRO A 99 9.35 4.47 -13.24
CA PRO A 99 10.58 4.54 -12.44
C PRO A 99 10.32 4.77 -10.96
N VAL A 100 9.37 5.66 -10.59
CA VAL A 100 9.04 5.93 -9.19
C VAL A 100 8.56 4.66 -8.48
N ILE A 101 7.65 3.87 -9.07
CA ILE A 101 7.21 2.61 -8.48
C ILE A 101 8.38 1.62 -8.34
N SER A 102 9.25 1.51 -9.36
CA SER A 102 10.37 0.55 -9.32
C SER A 102 11.39 0.90 -8.24
N ILE A 103 11.72 2.19 -8.11
CA ILE A 103 12.64 2.68 -7.06
C ILE A 103 11.99 2.50 -5.69
N ALA A 104 10.72 2.90 -5.51
CA ALA A 104 10.02 2.79 -4.25
C ALA A 104 9.85 1.33 -3.80
N ALA A 105 9.57 0.40 -4.73
CA ALA A 105 9.54 -1.03 -4.44
C ALA A 105 10.90 -1.57 -4.00
N GLY A 106 11.98 -1.12 -4.63
CA GLY A 106 13.36 -1.45 -4.23
C GLY A 106 13.70 -0.92 -2.84
N VAL A 107 13.36 0.34 -2.55
CA VAL A 107 13.56 0.96 -1.24
C VAL A 107 12.77 0.21 -0.15
N GLN A 108 11.50 -0.13 -0.42
CA GLN A 108 10.67 -0.89 0.51
C GLN A 108 11.27 -2.27 0.78
N LEU A 109 11.73 -2.98 -0.26
CA LEU A 109 12.35 -4.29 -0.08
C LEU A 109 13.62 -4.20 0.78
N LEU A 110 14.49 -3.24 0.52
CA LEU A 110 15.71 -3.03 1.31
C LEU A 110 15.40 -2.69 2.77
N ALA A 111 14.40 -1.83 3.01
CA ALA A 111 13.95 -1.50 4.35
C ALA A 111 13.40 -2.73 5.10
N CYS A 112 12.57 -3.55 4.43
CA CYS A 112 12.04 -4.78 5.01
C CYS A 112 13.11 -5.86 5.22
N LEU A 113 14.12 -5.95 4.36
CA LEU A 113 15.29 -6.82 4.57
C LEU A 113 16.08 -6.40 5.81
N GLY A 114 16.35 -5.10 5.94
CA GLY A 114 16.99 -4.54 7.14
C GLY A 114 16.17 -4.81 8.40
N LEU A 115 14.85 -4.62 8.34
CA LEU A 115 13.96 -4.92 9.47
C LEU A 115 13.97 -6.40 9.84
N ALA A 116 13.96 -7.31 8.86
CA ALA A 116 14.05 -8.75 9.11
C ALA A 116 15.37 -9.14 9.74
N ALA A 117 16.49 -8.55 9.29
CA ALA A 117 17.80 -8.76 9.89
C ALA A 117 17.85 -8.27 11.36
N LEU A 118 17.25 -7.11 11.65
CA LEU A 118 17.13 -6.59 13.02
C LEU A 118 16.23 -7.46 13.90
N ALA A 119 15.17 -8.05 13.35
CA ALA A 119 14.30 -8.96 14.08
C ALA A 119 14.99 -10.30 14.42
N LEU A 120 15.96 -10.74 13.62
CA LEU A 120 16.77 -11.92 13.89
C LEU A 120 17.85 -11.68 14.97
N HIS A 121 18.38 -10.45 15.01
CA HIS A 121 19.41 -10.03 15.95
C HIS A 121 18.89 -8.82 16.74
N PRO A 122 18.09 -9.04 17.80
CA PRO A 122 17.39 -7.95 18.48
C PRO A 122 18.40 -7.04 19.20
N LEU A 123 18.63 -5.87 18.59
CA LEU A 123 19.48 -4.81 19.15
C LEU A 123 18.66 -3.81 20.00
N GLY A 124 17.40 -4.15 20.31
CA GLY A 124 16.48 -3.33 21.09
C GLY A 124 15.41 -2.65 20.23
N ALA A 125 14.55 -1.87 20.88
CA ALA A 125 13.37 -1.23 20.27
C ALA A 125 13.72 -0.14 19.24
N LEU A 126 14.75 0.67 19.49
CA LEU A 126 15.08 1.82 18.63
C LEU A 126 15.51 1.43 17.20
N PRO A 127 16.37 0.40 16.99
CA PRO A 127 16.67 -0.07 15.64
C PRO A 127 15.45 -0.59 14.89
N ILE A 128 14.52 -1.29 15.56
CA ILE A 128 13.25 -1.73 14.97
C ILE A 128 12.41 -0.52 14.58
N ALA A 129 12.29 0.48 15.45
CA ALA A 129 11.57 1.72 15.16
C ALA A 129 12.16 2.47 13.95
N ALA A 130 13.48 2.58 13.85
CA ALA A 130 14.16 3.17 12.71
C ALA A 130 13.94 2.37 11.41
N GLY A 131 13.96 1.05 11.48
CA GLY A 131 13.65 0.18 10.35
C GLY A 131 12.21 0.37 9.85
N LEU A 132 11.24 0.51 10.76
CA LEU A 132 9.85 0.80 10.41
C LEU A 132 9.72 2.18 9.76
N LEU A 133 10.41 3.20 10.28
CA LEU A 133 10.39 4.54 9.70
C LEU A 133 10.91 4.54 8.24
N LEU A 134 11.90 3.71 7.91
CA LEU A 134 12.37 3.55 6.53
C LEU A 134 11.34 2.86 5.64
N CYS A 135 10.51 1.96 6.18
CA CYS A 135 9.44 1.32 5.42
C CYS A 135 8.35 2.32 4.99
N GLU A 136 8.15 3.42 5.75
CA GLU A 136 7.16 4.46 5.42
C GLU A 136 7.45 5.15 4.08
N ALA A 137 8.71 5.21 3.65
CA ALA A 137 9.08 5.72 2.34
C ALA A 137 8.45 4.89 1.21
N GLY A 138 8.51 3.57 1.33
CA GLY A 138 7.87 2.66 0.39
C GLY A 138 6.35 2.82 0.39
N PHE A 139 5.72 2.82 1.56
CA PHE A 139 4.27 2.95 1.69
C PHE A 139 3.76 4.28 1.11
N GLY A 140 4.39 5.40 1.47
CA GLY A 140 3.98 6.74 1.04
C GLY A 140 4.14 6.97 -0.46
N LEU A 141 5.14 6.36 -1.09
CA LEU A 141 5.38 6.50 -2.53
C LEU A 141 4.55 5.52 -3.37
N LEU A 142 4.39 4.26 -2.93
CA LEU A 142 3.71 3.22 -3.71
C LEU A 142 2.19 3.37 -3.70
N THR A 143 1.59 3.79 -2.60
CA THR A 143 0.14 3.90 -2.46
C THR A 143 -0.49 4.81 -3.53
N PRO A 144 -0.09 6.09 -3.68
CA PRO A 144 -0.66 6.95 -4.71
C PRO A 144 -0.31 6.50 -6.13
N CYS A 145 0.90 5.98 -6.35
CA CYS A 145 1.30 5.45 -7.66
C CYS A 145 0.45 4.26 -8.09
N SER A 146 0.15 3.34 -7.18
CA SER A 146 -0.70 2.18 -7.47
C SER A 146 -2.12 2.62 -7.85
N MET A 147 -2.68 3.60 -7.14
CA MET A 147 -4.01 4.14 -7.40
C MET A 147 -4.08 4.83 -8.76
N VAL A 148 -3.17 5.76 -9.04
CA VAL A 148 -3.10 6.47 -10.33
C VAL A 148 -2.89 5.49 -11.47
N GLY A 149 -1.97 4.53 -11.32
CA GLY A 149 -1.69 3.53 -12.35
C GLY A 149 -2.89 2.62 -12.64
N ALA A 150 -3.58 2.13 -11.61
CA ALA A 150 -4.75 1.27 -11.76
C ALA A 150 -5.95 2.00 -12.41
N LEU A 151 -6.18 3.26 -12.05
CA LEU A 151 -7.33 4.02 -12.57
C LEU A 151 -7.07 4.69 -13.93
N SER A 152 -5.83 4.79 -14.38
CA SER A 152 -5.44 5.56 -15.57
C SER A 152 -6.21 5.21 -16.85
N ARG A 153 -6.57 3.93 -17.03
CA ARG A 153 -7.31 3.43 -18.19
C ARG A 153 -8.81 3.27 -17.97
N HIS A 154 -9.29 3.50 -16.76
CA HIS A 154 -10.68 3.25 -16.36
C HIS A 154 -11.44 4.51 -15.99
N GLN A 155 -11.12 5.67 -16.58
CA GLN A 155 -11.77 6.95 -16.26
C GLN A 155 -13.30 6.91 -16.42
N ALA A 156 -13.79 6.25 -17.46
CA ALA A 156 -15.25 6.08 -17.69
C ALA A 156 -15.92 5.20 -16.62
N HIS A 157 -15.16 4.37 -15.90
CA HIS A 157 -15.63 3.43 -14.89
C HIS A 157 -14.83 3.56 -13.57
N ALA A 158 -14.38 4.77 -13.28
CA ALA A 158 -13.49 5.06 -12.15
C ALA A 158 -14.05 4.56 -10.81
N GLY A 159 -15.36 4.67 -10.58
CA GLY A 159 -15.99 4.15 -9.36
C GLY A 159 -15.86 2.63 -9.21
N SER A 160 -16.08 1.86 -10.29
CA SER A 160 -15.93 0.40 -10.26
C SER A 160 -14.46 -0.02 -10.08
N ALA A 161 -13.54 0.66 -10.76
CA ALA A 161 -12.11 0.40 -10.64
C ALA A 161 -11.57 0.75 -9.23
N SER A 162 -12.01 1.87 -8.65
CA SER A 162 -11.65 2.27 -7.27
C SER A 162 -12.20 1.29 -6.24
N ALA A 163 -13.45 0.83 -6.41
CA ALA A 163 -14.04 -0.13 -5.50
C ALA A 163 -13.29 -1.46 -5.52
N LEU A 164 -12.93 -1.96 -6.72
CA LEU A 164 -12.15 -3.19 -6.87
C LEU A 164 -10.74 -3.05 -6.28
N LEU A 165 -10.07 -1.93 -6.55
CA LEU A 165 -8.75 -1.61 -6.00
C LEU A 165 -8.80 -1.59 -4.46
N GLY A 166 -9.75 -0.86 -3.88
CA GLY A 166 -9.93 -0.78 -2.44
C GLY A 166 -10.23 -2.14 -1.82
N THR A 167 -11.09 -2.95 -2.45
CA THR A 167 -11.38 -4.32 -2.00
C THR A 167 -10.10 -5.17 -1.96
N MET A 168 -9.26 -5.12 -3.01
CA MET A 168 -8.00 -5.85 -3.04
C MET A 168 -7.03 -5.38 -1.95
N GLN A 169 -6.91 -4.06 -1.75
CA GLN A 169 -6.02 -3.48 -0.73
C GLN A 169 -6.44 -3.86 0.69
N TYR A 170 -7.71 -3.68 1.04
CA TYR A 170 -8.20 -3.97 2.38
C TYR A 170 -8.29 -5.47 2.67
N THR A 171 -8.65 -6.30 1.68
CA THR A 171 -8.64 -7.76 1.84
C THR A 171 -7.21 -8.26 2.05
N GLY A 172 -6.25 -7.81 1.23
CA GLY A 172 -4.84 -8.13 1.41
C GLY A 172 -4.31 -7.68 2.77
N GLY A 173 -4.69 -6.46 3.19
CA GLY A 173 -4.38 -5.93 4.52
C GLY A 173 -4.94 -6.78 5.65
N ALA A 174 -6.22 -7.15 5.57
CA ALA A 174 -6.88 -7.98 6.58
C ALA A 174 -6.22 -9.37 6.70
N ILE A 175 -5.91 -10.00 5.57
CA ILE A 175 -5.21 -11.30 5.54
C ILE A 175 -3.84 -11.17 6.21
N ALA A 176 -3.06 -10.14 5.86
CA ALA A 176 -1.72 -9.95 6.42
C ALA A 176 -1.77 -9.65 7.92
N GLY A 177 -2.66 -8.76 8.36
CA GLY A 177 -2.83 -8.44 9.78
C GLY A 177 -3.28 -9.66 10.60
N LEU A 178 -4.24 -10.44 10.08
CA LEU A 178 -4.69 -11.67 10.71
C LEU A 178 -3.55 -12.71 10.80
N SER A 179 -2.81 -12.89 9.71
CA SER A 179 -1.69 -13.84 9.66
C SER A 179 -0.60 -13.50 10.69
N VAL A 180 -0.24 -12.21 10.79
CA VAL A 180 0.74 -11.75 11.79
C VAL A 180 0.20 -11.92 13.21
N GLY A 181 -1.09 -11.63 13.45
CA GLY A 181 -1.72 -11.85 14.75
C GLY A 181 -1.73 -13.32 15.16
N MET A 182 -2.03 -14.24 14.23
CA MET A 182 -2.03 -15.68 14.48
C MET A 182 -0.63 -16.27 14.69
N LEU A 183 0.39 -15.69 14.08
CA LEU A 183 1.80 -16.11 14.18
C LEU A 183 2.55 -15.36 15.28
N ALA A 184 1.87 -14.48 16.03
CA ALA A 184 2.49 -13.68 17.08
C ALA A 184 3.13 -14.57 18.16
N ASP A 185 4.44 -14.47 18.29
CA ASP A 185 5.26 -15.19 19.27
C ASP A 185 5.82 -14.26 20.36
N GLY A 186 5.34 -13.04 20.43
CA GLY A 186 5.83 -12.00 21.32
C GLY A 186 7.05 -11.26 20.80
N THR A 187 7.60 -11.63 19.61
CA THR A 187 8.75 -10.99 19.01
C THR A 187 8.41 -10.19 17.74
N ALA A 188 9.34 -9.37 17.27
CA ALA A 188 9.18 -8.64 16.00
C ALA A 188 9.29 -9.54 14.75
N ARG A 189 9.66 -10.81 14.88
CA ARG A 189 9.97 -11.72 13.75
C ARG A 189 8.77 -11.95 12.81
N PRO A 190 7.58 -12.36 13.31
CA PRO A 190 6.43 -12.62 12.43
C PRO A 190 6.06 -11.39 11.59
N MET A 191 6.07 -10.20 12.18
CA MET A 191 5.83 -8.94 11.50
C MET A 191 6.87 -8.70 10.41
N ALA A 192 8.16 -8.77 10.76
CA ALA A 192 9.24 -8.45 9.84
C ALA A 192 9.27 -9.39 8.63
N PHE A 193 9.03 -10.69 8.83
CA PHE A 193 8.96 -11.66 7.74
C PHE A 193 7.71 -11.51 6.89
N ALA A 194 6.55 -11.21 7.49
CA ALA A 194 5.34 -10.91 6.73
C ALA A 194 5.52 -9.66 5.86
N MET A 195 6.11 -8.59 6.42
CA MET A 195 6.43 -7.37 5.68
C MET A 195 7.44 -7.64 4.56
N LEU A 196 8.46 -8.46 4.80
CA LEU A 196 9.43 -8.85 3.77
C LEU A 196 8.76 -9.63 2.64
N GLY A 197 7.91 -10.60 2.95
CA GLY A 197 7.14 -11.36 1.95
C GLY A 197 6.26 -10.45 1.10
N CYS A 198 5.57 -9.50 1.73
CA CYS A 198 4.79 -8.47 1.01
C CYS A 198 5.67 -7.58 0.12
N ALA A 199 6.84 -7.15 0.61
CA ALA A 199 7.76 -6.32 -0.18
C ALA A 199 8.32 -7.04 -1.41
N VAL A 200 8.63 -8.34 -1.29
CA VAL A 200 8.99 -9.20 -2.44
C VAL A 200 7.83 -9.26 -3.44
N ALA A 201 6.60 -9.48 -2.97
CA ALA A 201 5.42 -9.52 -3.82
C ALA A 201 5.17 -8.16 -4.51
N VAL A 202 5.39 -7.02 -3.82
CA VAL A 202 5.37 -5.67 -4.43
C VAL A 202 6.37 -5.56 -5.57
N LEU A 203 7.62 -5.99 -5.35
CA LEU A 203 8.67 -5.91 -6.37
C LEU A 203 8.34 -6.79 -7.58
N LEU A 204 7.84 -8.00 -7.37
CA LEU A 204 7.38 -8.90 -8.44
C LEU A 204 6.22 -8.29 -9.22
N ALA A 205 5.18 -7.77 -8.54
CA ALA A 205 4.07 -7.09 -9.19
C ALA A 205 4.54 -5.85 -9.96
N ALA A 206 5.50 -5.11 -9.40
CA ALA A 206 6.11 -3.97 -10.05
C ALA A 206 6.91 -4.35 -11.30
N SER A 207 7.59 -5.49 -11.34
CA SER A 207 8.37 -5.96 -12.49
C SER A 207 7.48 -6.47 -13.63
N LEU A 208 6.31 -7.03 -13.30
CA LEU A 208 5.34 -7.56 -14.26
C LEU A 208 4.45 -6.48 -14.90
N ARG A 209 4.62 -5.21 -14.54
CA ARG A 209 3.82 -4.13 -15.10
C ARG A 209 4.07 -3.95 -16.60
N PRO A 210 3.01 -3.84 -17.43
CA PRO A 210 3.16 -3.40 -18.80
C PRO A 210 3.78 -2.00 -18.82
N ARG A 211 4.76 -1.76 -19.69
CA ARG A 211 5.34 -0.43 -19.87
C ARG A 211 4.24 0.52 -20.38
N LEU A 212 3.72 1.35 -19.49
CA LEU A 212 2.80 2.42 -19.87
C LEU A 212 3.64 3.50 -20.57
N SER A 213 3.51 3.60 -21.88
CA SER A 213 4.00 4.77 -22.62
C SER A 213 3.04 5.93 -22.31
N PHE A 214 3.36 6.73 -21.29
CA PHE A 214 2.71 8.03 -21.13
C PHE A 214 3.32 8.94 -22.21
N ALA A 215 2.56 9.25 -23.26
CA ALA A 215 2.89 10.36 -24.13
C ALA A 215 2.88 11.62 -23.24
N PRO A 216 3.94 12.46 -23.26
CA PRO A 216 3.92 13.71 -22.52
C PRO A 216 2.74 14.54 -23.03
N ALA A 217 1.93 15.04 -22.11
CA ALA A 217 0.89 16.01 -22.43
C ALA A 217 1.57 17.23 -23.07
N LYS A 218 1.19 17.53 -24.34
CA LYS A 218 1.62 18.74 -25.05
C LYS A 218 0.96 19.96 -24.43
#